data_4555a7be0e9daeed1bfda7dd33d93fbb
#
_entry.id   4555a7be0e9daeed1bfda7dd33d93fbb
#
_cell.length_a   1.000
_cell.length_b   1.000
_cell.length_c   1.000
_cell.angle_alpha   90.00
_cell.angle_beta   90.00
_cell.angle_gamma   90.00
#
_symmetry.space_group_name_H-M   'P 1'
#
loop_
_entity.id
_entity.type
_entity.pdbx_description
1 polymer ?
#
loop_
_entity_poly.entity_id
_entity_poly.type
_entity_poly.pdbx_seq_one_letter_code
_entity_poly.pdbx_strand_id
1 'polypeptide(L)'
;MPARIVLVRHGETEWSAVGQHTGRTDIPLTEEGRAMARALGARLAKAPWNGLPDALVYTSPLGRAKETCELAGFGDRAVERPELMEWDYGRYEGRTGADIRATDHPGWLIWRDGVPGGEKLSDVAARVDGLLADLNEEHGVPETDTTVMHCADRDIVLFAHGHLLRILAARWLGLPPEFAQRFKLGTAALCVLSWEYGAPAVEIWNDLSHLDGLKSGH
;
A
#
# COMPACT_ATOMS: atom_id res chain seq x y z
N MET A 1 7.23 16.19 15.63
CA MET A 1 7.65 14.78 15.33
C MET A 1 7.97 14.75 13.87
N PRO A 2 8.92 13.96 13.40
CA PRO A 2 9.16 13.86 11.96
C PRO A 2 7.89 13.39 11.25
N ALA A 3 7.69 13.85 10.01
CA ALA A 3 6.56 13.43 9.19
C ALA A 3 6.59 11.92 8.97
N ARG A 4 5.42 11.30 8.94
CA ARG A 4 5.24 9.87 8.73
C ARG A 4 4.63 9.62 7.37
N ILE A 5 4.90 8.45 6.80
CA ILE A 5 4.17 7.96 5.64
C ILE A 5 3.19 6.89 6.12
N VAL A 6 1.91 7.21 6.07
CA VAL A 6 0.81 6.31 6.41
C VAL A 6 0.41 5.55 5.15
N LEU A 7 0.54 4.24 5.17
CA LEU A 7 0.19 3.37 4.06
C LEU A 7 -1.15 2.68 4.34
N VAL A 8 -2.04 2.71 3.36
CA VAL A 8 -3.34 2.05 3.43
C VAL A 8 -3.51 1.16 2.20
N ARG A 9 -3.66 -0.14 2.42
CA ARG A 9 -4.11 -1.05 1.37
C ARG A 9 -5.61 -0.91 1.17
N HIS A 10 -6.09 -0.94 -0.08
CA HIS A 10 -7.53 -0.93 -0.39
C HIS A 10 -8.31 -2.00 0.38
N GLY A 11 -9.61 -1.76 0.59
CA GLY A 11 -10.55 -2.69 1.18
C GLY A 11 -10.68 -3.98 0.35
N GLU A 12 -11.44 -4.95 0.86
CA GLU A 12 -11.65 -6.22 0.18
C GLU A 12 -12.34 -6.05 -1.18
N THR A 13 -11.92 -6.84 -2.17
CA THR A 13 -12.57 -7.08 -3.46
C THR A 13 -12.86 -8.57 -3.61
N GLU A 14 -13.77 -8.98 -4.52
CA GLU A 14 -14.03 -10.40 -4.77
C GLU A 14 -12.74 -11.19 -5.06
N TRP A 15 -11.83 -10.63 -5.85
CA TRP A 15 -10.57 -11.29 -6.19
C TRP A 15 -9.61 -11.36 -5.00
N SER A 16 -9.52 -10.29 -4.19
CA SER A 16 -8.65 -10.32 -3.01
C SER A 16 -9.12 -11.30 -1.94
N ALA A 17 -10.44 -11.50 -1.81
CA ALA A 17 -11.03 -12.46 -0.87
C ALA A 17 -10.60 -13.90 -1.14
N VAL A 18 -10.42 -14.26 -2.42
CA VAL A 18 -10.00 -15.62 -2.84
C VAL A 18 -8.51 -15.70 -3.24
N GLY A 19 -7.75 -14.61 -3.07
CA GLY A 19 -6.31 -14.59 -3.32
C GLY A 19 -5.91 -14.55 -4.79
N GLN A 20 -6.79 -14.06 -5.68
CA GLN A 20 -6.49 -13.81 -7.07
C GLN A 20 -5.65 -12.53 -7.23
N HIS A 21 -4.68 -12.56 -8.13
CA HIS A 21 -3.86 -11.40 -8.47
C HIS A 21 -4.72 -10.34 -9.16
N THR A 22 -4.81 -9.16 -8.54
CA THR A 22 -5.60 -8.02 -9.00
C THR A 22 -4.67 -6.85 -9.27
N GLY A 23 -4.17 -6.73 -10.47
CA GLY A 23 -3.26 -5.66 -10.89
C GLY A 23 -4.01 -4.51 -11.55
N ARG A 24 -4.01 -4.47 -12.88
CA ARG A 24 -4.62 -3.40 -13.67
C ARG A 24 -6.12 -3.54 -13.82
N THR A 25 -6.66 -4.76 -13.71
CA THR A 25 -8.11 -4.99 -13.73
C THR A 25 -8.75 -4.30 -12.52
N ASP A 26 -9.73 -3.45 -12.77
CA ASP A 26 -10.35 -2.65 -11.72
C ASP A 26 -11.59 -3.35 -11.17
N ILE A 27 -11.36 -4.19 -10.17
CA ILE A 27 -12.40 -4.92 -9.44
C ILE A 27 -12.91 -4.02 -8.29
N PRO A 28 -14.23 -3.78 -8.17
CA PRO A 28 -14.81 -2.94 -7.13
C PRO A 28 -14.65 -3.56 -5.74
N LEU A 29 -14.80 -2.73 -4.71
CA LEU A 29 -14.89 -3.20 -3.33
C LEU A 29 -16.14 -4.07 -3.13
N THR A 30 -16.02 -5.10 -2.30
CA THR A 30 -17.20 -5.80 -1.74
C THR A 30 -17.87 -4.90 -0.68
N GLU A 31 -19.08 -5.28 -0.24
CA GLU A 31 -19.72 -4.57 0.88
C GLU A 31 -18.87 -4.69 2.16
N GLU A 32 -18.21 -5.82 2.37
CA GLU A 32 -17.24 -5.99 3.46
C GLU A 32 -16.05 -5.05 3.29
N GLY A 33 -15.51 -4.93 2.07
CA GLY A 33 -14.42 -3.99 1.75
C GLY A 33 -14.81 -2.53 2.02
N ARG A 34 -16.05 -2.14 1.74
CA ARG A 34 -16.59 -0.81 2.07
C ARG A 34 -16.73 -0.62 3.58
N ALA A 35 -17.18 -1.66 4.30
CA ALA A 35 -17.27 -1.62 5.75
C ALA A 35 -15.87 -1.48 6.38
N MET A 36 -14.88 -2.20 5.87
CA MET A 36 -13.46 -2.08 6.28
C MET A 36 -12.94 -0.65 6.08
N ALA A 37 -13.20 -0.03 4.93
CA ALA A 37 -12.78 1.34 4.62
C ALA A 37 -13.41 2.38 5.58
N ARG A 38 -14.71 2.23 5.90
CA ARG A 38 -15.38 3.10 6.87
C ARG A 38 -14.82 2.91 8.29
N ALA A 39 -14.53 1.67 8.69
CA ALA A 39 -13.92 1.37 9.99
C ALA A 39 -12.52 2.00 10.12
N LEU A 40 -11.72 1.93 9.05
CA LEU A 40 -10.43 2.62 8.96
C LEU A 40 -10.62 4.14 9.14
N GLY A 41 -11.56 4.77 8.43
CA GLY A 41 -11.88 6.18 8.58
C GLY A 41 -12.26 6.56 10.01
N ALA A 42 -13.11 5.75 10.66
CA ALA A 42 -13.49 5.95 12.05
C ALA A 42 -12.30 5.84 13.02
N ARG A 43 -11.31 4.98 12.72
CA ARG A 43 -10.06 4.89 13.48
C ARG A 43 -9.19 6.13 13.27
N LEU A 44 -8.99 6.54 12.02
CA LEU A 44 -8.15 7.69 11.68
C LEU A 44 -8.75 9.02 12.17
N ALA A 45 -10.05 9.09 12.39
CA ALA A 45 -10.72 10.25 12.98
C ALA A 45 -10.41 10.44 14.48
N LYS A 46 -9.94 9.39 15.17
CA LYS A 46 -9.67 9.40 16.63
C LYS A 46 -8.17 9.61 16.91
N ALA A 47 -7.86 9.91 18.18
CA ALA A 47 -6.47 9.92 18.65
C ALA A 47 -5.78 8.56 18.41
N PRO A 48 -4.51 8.55 18.06
CA PRO A 48 -3.60 9.69 17.95
C PRO A 48 -3.66 10.41 16.57
N TRP A 49 -4.49 9.96 15.63
CA TRP A 49 -4.55 10.43 14.24
C TRP A 49 -5.29 11.77 14.10
N ASN A 50 -6.37 11.97 14.86
CA ASN A 50 -7.21 13.19 14.86
C ASN A 50 -7.64 13.67 13.47
N GLY A 51 -7.89 12.73 12.52
CA GLY A 51 -8.30 13.01 11.15
C GLY A 51 -7.17 13.43 10.22
N LEU A 52 -5.94 13.54 10.69
CA LEU A 52 -4.78 13.96 9.88
C LEU A 52 -5.09 15.20 9.01
N PRO A 53 -5.54 16.33 9.60
CA PRO A 53 -6.11 17.46 8.83
C PRO A 53 -5.13 18.09 7.85
N ASP A 54 -3.85 18.10 8.19
CA ASP A 54 -2.79 18.73 7.39
C ASP A 54 -2.03 17.72 6.50
N ALA A 55 -2.39 16.43 6.53
CA ALA A 55 -1.70 15.42 5.75
C ALA A 55 -1.91 15.60 4.25
N LEU A 56 -0.86 15.31 3.50
CA LEU A 56 -0.92 15.16 2.05
C LEU A 56 -1.48 13.78 1.72
N VAL A 57 -2.46 13.72 0.85
CA VAL A 57 -3.16 12.48 0.55
C VAL A 57 -3.00 12.12 -0.91
N TYR A 58 -2.47 10.94 -1.17
CA TYR A 58 -2.32 10.40 -2.52
C TYR A 58 -3.04 9.05 -2.63
N THR A 59 -3.62 8.80 -3.79
CA THR A 59 -4.30 7.54 -4.08
C THR A 59 -3.88 6.97 -5.43
N SER A 60 -3.86 5.66 -5.52
CA SER A 60 -3.84 4.98 -6.81
C SER A 60 -5.07 5.39 -7.64
N PRO A 61 -4.96 5.55 -8.97
CA PRO A 61 -6.11 5.83 -9.84
C PRO A 61 -7.10 4.65 -9.95
N LEU A 62 -6.75 3.45 -9.45
CA LEU A 62 -7.64 2.29 -9.49
C LEU A 62 -8.81 2.45 -8.50
N GLY A 63 -10.03 2.19 -8.97
CA GLY A 63 -11.28 2.48 -8.26
C GLY A 63 -11.34 1.92 -6.84
N ARG A 64 -10.85 0.70 -6.61
CA ARG A 64 -10.81 0.09 -5.26
C ARG A 64 -9.98 0.88 -4.25
N ALA A 65 -8.89 1.52 -4.69
CA ALA A 65 -8.08 2.37 -3.81
C ALA A 65 -8.73 3.74 -3.60
N LYS A 66 -9.28 4.32 -4.65
CA LYS A 66 -10.03 5.59 -4.59
C LYS A 66 -11.25 5.48 -3.69
N GLU A 67 -12.09 4.46 -3.89
CA GLU A 67 -13.27 4.23 -3.06
C GLU A 67 -12.89 3.98 -1.60
N THR A 68 -11.78 3.28 -1.33
CA THR A 68 -11.26 3.13 0.04
C THR A 68 -10.87 4.48 0.64
N CYS A 69 -10.19 5.32 -0.12
CA CYS A 69 -9.79 6.67 0.29
C CYS A 69 -11.00 7.56 0.60
N GLU A 70 -12.00 7.54 -0.27
CA GLU A 70 -13.27 8.28 -0.12
C GLU A 70 -14.02 7.86 1.14
N LEU A 71 -14.24 6.55 1.32
CA LEU A 71 -14.95 5.99 2.47
C LEU A 71 -14.20 6.17 3.79
N ALA A 72 -12.87 6.30 3.74
CA ALA A 72 -12.05 6.64 4.90
C ALA A 72 -12.06 8.14 5.23
N GLY A 73 -12.75 8.98 4.44
CA GLY A 73 -12.90 10.41 4.68
C GLY A 73 -11.78 11.30 4.12
N PHE A 74 -11.05 10.82 3.12
CA PHE A 74 -9.91 11.55 2.53
C PHE A 74 -10.13 11.93 1.05
N GLY A 75 -11.25 11.54 0.44
CA GLY A 75 -11.50 11.69 -1.00
C GLY A 75 -11.38 13.12 -1.51
N ASP A 76 -11.94 14.10 -0.80
CA ASP A 76 -12.01 15.51 -1.24
C ASP A 76 -10.61 16.17 -1.42
N ARG A 77 -9.56 15.61 -0.83
CA ARG A 77 -8.20 16.15 -0.86
C ARG A 77 -7.17 15.18 -1.45
N ALA A 78 -7.62 14.04 -1.94
CA ALA A 78 -6.74 13.03 -2.52
C ALA A 78 -6.29 13.42 -3.94
N VAL A 79 -4.99 13.30 -4.19
CA VAL A 79 -4.38 13.46 -5.50
C VAL A 79 -4.05 12.09 -6.06
N GLU A 80 -4.47 11.82 -7.30
CA GLU A 80 -4.14 10.56 -7.97
C GLU A 80 -2.68 10.53 -8.39
N ARG A 81 -1.99 9.42 -8.09
CA ARG A 81 -0.61 9.15 -8.50
C ARG A 81 -0.55 7.80 -9.21
N PRO A 82 -0.31 7.77 -10.53
CA PRO A 82 -0.17 6.52 -11.29
C PRO A 82 0.91 5.58 -10.73
N GLU A 83 1.92 6.12 -10.08
CA GLU A 83 3.00 5.38 -9.43
C GLU A 83 2.48 4.49 -8.28
N LEU A 84 1.30 4.78 -7.74
CA LEU A 84 0.64 3.98 -6.70
C LEU A 84 -0.17 2.79 -7.25
N MET A 85 -0.26 2.60 -8.58
CA MET A 85 -0.95 1.43 -9.14
C MET A 85 -0.29 0.13 -8.72
N GLU A 86 -1.09 -0.93 -8.61
CA GLU A 86 -0.59 -2.27 -8.29
C GLU A 86 0.36 -2.80 -9.38
N TRP A 87 1.13 -3.81 -9.06
CA TRP A 87 1.94 -4.57 -10.00
C TRP A 87 1.07 -5.08 -11.16
N ASP A 88 1.50 -4.85 -12.40
CA ASP A 88 0.85 -5.42 -13.57
C ASP A 88 1.17 -6.91 -13.65
N TYR A 89 0.17 -7.77 -13.41
CA TYR A 89 0.36 -9.22 -13.40
C TYR A 89 0.28 -9.86 -14.79
N GLY A 90 0.08 -9.08 -15.85
CA GLY A 90 0.04 -9.59 -17.22
C GLY A 90 -0.92 -10.77 -17.36
N ARG A 91 -0.40 -11.92 -17.87
CA ARG A 91 -1.23 -13.12 -18.06
C ARG A 91 -1.68 -13.83 -16.79
N TYR A 92 -1.18 -13.41 -15.63
CA TYR A 92 -1.57 -13.97 -14.34
C TYR A 92 -2.65 -13.14 -13.62
N GLU A 93 -3.16 -12.11 -14.29
CA GLU A 93 -4.30 -11.34 -13.81
C GLU A 93 -5.50 -12.26 -13.57
N GLY A 94 -6.18 -12.14 -12.42
CA GLY A 94 -7.34 -12.96 -12.04
C GLY A 94 -7.01 -14.40 -11.63
N ARG A 95 -5.74 -14.80 -11.58
CA ARG A 95 -5.34 -16.15 -11.16
C ARG A 95 -4.78 -16.16 -9.75
N THR A 96 -4.97 -17.27 -9.05
CA THR A 96 -4.33 -17.50 -7.76
C THR A 96 -2.92 -18.05 -7.94
N GLY A 97 -2.06 -17.87 -6.95
CA GLY A 97 -0.73 -18.51 -6.98
C GLY A 97 -0.81 -20.06 -6.99
N ALA A 98 -1.89 -20.64 -6.44
CA ALA A 98 -2.13 -22.09 -6.49
C ALA A 98 -2.42 -22.55 -7.92
N ASP A 99 -3.30 -21.83 -8.65
CA ASP A 99 -3.62 -22.15 -10.04
C ASP A 99 -2.38 -22.07 -10.94
N ILE A 100 -1.58 -21.02 -10.78
CA ILE A 100 -0.36 -20.82 -11.56
C ILE A 100 0.61 -21.99 -11.33
N ARG A 101 0.80 -22.41 -10.08
CA ARG A 101 1.67 -23.55 -9.76
C ARG A 101 1.14 -24.88 -10.29
N ALA A 102 -0.17 -25.03 -10.36
CA ALA A 102 -0.79 -26.26 -10.84
C ALA A 102 -0.73 -26.41 -12.37
N THR A 103 -0.80 -25.30 -13.11
CA THR A 103 -1.00 -25.36 -14.57
C THR A 103 0.19 -24.87 -15.40
N ASP A 104 0.97 -23.91 -14.88
CA ASP A 104 1.99 -23.24 -15.69
C ASP A 104 3.41 -23.51 -15.19
N HIS A 105 3.66 -23.29 -13.89
CA HIS A 105 5.02 -23.32 -13.32
C HIS A 105 5.00 -23.90 -11.91
N PRO A 106 5.27 -25.21 -11.71
CA PRO A 106 5.43 -25.81 -10.40
C PRO A 106 6.49 -25.08 -9.57
N GLY A 107 6.10 -24.65 -8.36
CA GLY A 107 7.01 -23.89 -7.47
C GLY A 107 7.10 -22.39 -7.78
N TRP A 108 6.24 -21.84 -8.64
CA TRP A 108 6.20 -20.43 -8.96
C TRP A 108 6.06 -19.54 -7.71
N LEU A 109 6.87 -18.49 -7.70
CA LEU A 109 6.82 -17.43 -6.70
C LEU A 109 7.03 -16.08 -7.40
N ILE A 110 6.07 -15.19 -7.31
CA ILE A 110 6.08 -13.90 -8.02
C ILE A 110 7.39 -13.11 -7.80
N TRP A 111 7.92 -13.13 -6.60
CA TRP A 111 9.12 -12.39 -6.21
C TRP A 111 10.41 -12.86 -6.90
N ARG A 112 10.41 -14.08 -7.40
CA ARG A 112 11.56 -14.71 -8.08
C ARG A 112 11.31 -14.86 -9.57
N ASP A 113 10.11 -15.31 -9.94
CA ASP A 113 9.80 -15.78 -11.29
C ASP A 113 9.06 -14.73 -12.11
N GLY A 114 8.54 -13.68 -11.45
CA GLY A 114 7.80 -12.61 -12.11
C GLY A 114 6.50 -13.06 -12.75
N VAL A 115 6.04 -12.28 -13.72
CA VAL A 115 4.75 -12.47 -14.42
C VAL A 115 4.93 -12.33 -15.92
N PRO A 116 4.41 -13.28 -16.74
CA PRO A 116 4.52 -13.21 -18.19
C PRO A 116 3.68 -12.07 -18.77
N GLY A 117 4.32 -11.15 -19.49
CA GLY A 117 3.65 -10.02 -20.16
C GLY A 117 3.21 -8.89 -19.24
N GLY A 118 3.61 -8.92 -17.96
CA GLY A 118 3.40 -7.85 -17.02
C GLY A 118 4.68 -7.09 -16.66
N GLU A 119 4.65 -6.31 -15.58
CA GLU A 119 5.84 -5.61 -15.05
C GLU A 119 6.84 -6.62 -14.45
N LYS A 120 8.14 -6.34 -14.57
CA LYS A 120 9.16 -7.03 -13.78
C LYS A 120 9.21 -6.45 -12.36
N LEU A 121 9.68 -7.21 -11.41
CA LEU A 121 9.90 -6.71 -10.03
C LEU A 121 10.79 -5.47 -10.01
N SER A 122 11.83 -5.43 -10.88
CA SER A 122 12.70 -4.26 -11.05
C SER A 122 11.96 -3.02 -11.52
N ASP A 123 10.94 -3.17 -12.39
CA ASP A 123 10.20 -2.04 -12.94
C ASP A 123 9.28 -1.45 -11.86
N VAL A 124 8.63 -2.32 -11.07
CA VAL A 124 7.83 -1.89 -9.91
C VAL A 124 8.73 -1.22 -8.85
N ALA A 125 9.91 -1.77 -8.59
CA ALA A 125 10.87 -1.18 -7.65
C ALA A 125 11.33 0.20 -8.13
N ALA A 126 11.68 0.36 -9.41
CA ALA A 126 12.09 1.66 -9.99
C ALA A 126 10.96 2.70 -9.90
N ARG A 127 9.70 2.28 -10.13
CA ARG A 127 8.52 3.15 -9.98
C ARG A 127 8.32 3.59 -8.53
N VAL A 128 8.55 2.70 -7.58
CA VAL A 128 8.49 3.00 -6.14
C VAL A 128 9.64 3.93 -5.73
N ASP A 129 10.86 3.67 -6.21
CA ASP A 129 12.03 4.53 -5.92
C ASP A 129 11.81 5.95 -6.46
N GLY A 130 11.26 6.08 -7.68
CA GLY A 130 10.85 7.37 -8.24
C GLY A 130 9.81 8.08 -7.38
N LEU A 131 8.75 7.37 -6.94
CA LEU A 131 7.75 7.94 -6.05
C LEU A 131 8.36 8.42 -4.72
N LEU A 132 9.24 7.64 -4.10
CA LEU A 132 9.91 8.04 -2.85
C LEU A 132 10.81 9.27 -3.05
N ALA A 133 11.50 9.37 -4.19
CA ALA A 133 12.30 10.54 -4.55
C ALA A 133 11.43 11.79 -4.76
N ASP A 134 10.32 11.67 -5.50
CA ASP A 134 9.36 12.77 -5.70
C ASP A 134 8.79 13.26 -4.36
N LEU A 135 8.37 12.33 -3.49
CA LEU A 135 7.86 12.68 -2.16
C LEU A 135 8.93 13.35 -1.31
N ASN A 136 10.19 12.96 -1.48
CA ASN A 136 11.31 13.63 -0.81
C ASN A 136 11.52 15.04 -1.33
N GLU A 137 11.55 15.25 -2.63
CA GLU A 137 11.75 16.58 -3.25
C GLU A 137 10.56 17.50 -2.97
N GLU A 138 9.32 17.01 -3.13
CA GLU A 138 8.11 17.81 -2.96
C GLU A 138 7.83 18.17 -1.49
N HIS A 139 8.23 17.30 -0.56
CA HIS A 139 7.76 17.36 0.83
C HIS A 139 8.88 17.25 1.87
N GLY A 140 10.14 17.21 1.45
CA GLY A 140 11.28 17.13 2.36
C GLY A 140 11.32 15.84 3.19
N VAL A 141 10.83 14.72 2.64
CA VAL A 141 11.05 13.39 3.22
C VAL A 141 12.53 13.07 3.06
N PRO A 142 13.32 12.87 4.12
CA PRO A 142 14.76 12.72 4.01
C PRO A 142 15.15 11.53 3.14
N GLU A 143 16.15 11.70 2.27
CA GLU A 143 16.81 10.58 1.62
C GLU A 143 17.48 9.67 2.66
N THR A 144 17.61 8.39 2.33
CA THR A 144 18.19 7.36 3.20
C THR A 144 19.67 7.53 3.51
N ASP A 145 20.31 8.58 3.00
CA ASP A 145 21.72 8.90 3.25
C ASP A 145 21.89 10.34 3.78
N THR A 146 21.90 10.40 5.10
CA THR A 146 22.63 11.27 6.01
C THR A 146 22.59 12.80 5.92
N THR A 147 22.54 13.36 7.10
CA THR A 147 23.10 14.62 7.64
C THR A 147 22.27 15.89 7.58
N VAL A 148 21.20 16.01 6.82
CA VAL A 148 20.32 17.17 6.94
C VAL A 148 18.86 16.70 7.03
N MET A 149 18.35 16.63 8.25
CA MET A 149 16.92 16.42 8.53
C MET A 149 16.12 17.64 8.08
N HIS A 150 15.68 17.66 6.83
CA HIS A 150 14.55 18.48 6.46
C HIS A 150 13.32 17.57 6.56
N CYS A 151 12.74 17.48 7.75
CA CYS A 151 11.49 16.76 7.96
C CYS A 151 10.38 17.48 7.21
N ALA A 152 9.59 16.76 6.43
CA ALA A 152 8.30 17.25 6.00
C ALA A 152 7.51 17.67 7.25
N ASP A 153 6.90 18.83 7.22
CA ASP A 153 6.11 19.32 8.36
C ASP A 153 4.74 18.60 8.45
N ARG A 154 4.43 17.72 7.51
CA ARG A 154 3.11 17.11 7.35
C ARG A 154 3.20 15.61 7.05
N ASP A 155 2.35 14.83 7.69
CA ASP A 155 2.18 13.40 7.36
C ASP A 155 1.74 13.23 5.90
N ILE A 156 2.11 12.11 5.29
CA ILE A 156 1.70 11.69 3.95
C ILE A 156 0.84 10.44 4.09
N VAL A 157 -0.31 10.38 3.41
CA VAL A 157 -1.19 9.20 3.40
C VAL A 157 -1.26 8.64 1.98
N LEU A 158 -0.93 7.37 1.81
CA LEU A 158 -0.92 6.68 0.52
C LEU A 158 -1.97 5.56 0.51
N PHE A 159 -2.99 5.68 -0.34
CA PHE A 159 -3.97 4.63 -0.57
C PHE A 159 -3.58 3.83 -1.82
N ALA A 160 -3.23 2.55 -1.64
CA ALA A 160 -2.70 1.72 -2.71
C ALA A 160 -2.99 0.22 -2.52
N HIS A 161 -2.04 -0.65 -2.90
CA HIS A 161 -2.27 -2.06 -3.13
C HIS A 161 -1.26 -2.96 -2.41
N GLY A 162 -1.55 -4.26 -2.43
CA GLY A 162 -0.86 -5.24 -1.63
C GLY A 162 0.62 -5.39 -1.96
N HIS A 163 0.98 -5.70 -3.20
CA HIS A 163 2.38 -5.92 -3.57
C HIS A 163 3.16 -4.61 -3.65
N LEU A 164 2.56 -3.55 -4.21
CA LEU A 164 3.20 -2.25 -4.30
C LEU A 164 3.62 -1.72 -2.92
N LEU A 165 2.71 -1.69 -1.93
CA LEU A 165 3.02 -1.16 -0.59
C LEU A 165 4.07 -2.00 0.15
N ARG A 166 4.11 -3.31 -0.09
CA ARG A 166 5.15 -4.19 0.46
C ARG A 166 6.52 -3.90 -0.14
N ILE A 167 6.56 -3.65 -1.47
CA ILE A 167 7.79 -3.21 -2.16
C ILE A 167 8.21 -1.83 -1.66
N LEU A 168 7.27 -0.90 -1.49
CA LEU A 168 7.54 0.43 -0.98
C LEU A 168 8.18 0.36 0.42
N ALA A 169 7.66 -0.47 1.31
CA ALA A 169 8.25 -0.65 2.63
C ALA A 169 9.68 -1.26 2.58
N ALA A 170 9.92 -2.22 1.68
CA ALA A 170 11.26 -2.76 1.49
C ALA A 170 12.23 -1.68 0.99
N ARG A 171 11.82 -0.89 -0.03
CA ARG A 171 12.64 0.19 -0.60
C ARG A 171 12.87 1.33 0.40
N TRP A 172 11.84 1.68 1.18
CA TRP A 172 11.97 2.62 2.29
C TRP A 172 13.09 2.25 3.27
N LEU A 173 13.20 0.96 3.60
CA LEU A 173 14.24 0.43 4.49
C LEU A 173 15.60 0.22 3.78
N GLY A 174 15.76 0.63 2.52
CA GLY A 174 16.99 0.39 1.74
C GLY A 174 17.21 -1.07 1.37
N LEU A 175 16.17 -1.93 1.47
CA LEU A 175 16.28 -3.35 1.19
C LEU A 175 16.01 -3.66 -0.29
N PRO A 176 16.57 -4.74 -0.84
CA PRO A 176 16.18 -5.26 -2.15
C PRO A 176 14.68 -5.56 -2.23
N PRO A 177 14.01 -5.33 -3.39
CA PRO A 177 12.56 -5.45 -3.50
C PRO A 177 12.04 -6.86 -3.23
N GLU A 178 12.85 -7.91 -3.37
CA GLU A 178 12.50 -9.30 -3.04
C GLU A 178 12.19 -9.50 -1.54
N PHE A 179 12.70 -8.62 -0.67
CA PHE A 179 12.38 -8.67 0.77
C PHE A 179 10.90 -8.37 1.05
N ALA A 180 10.20 -7.73 0.11
CA ALA A 180 8.75 -7.51 0.18
C ALA A 180 7.94 -8.80 0.41
N GLN A 181 8.46 -9.96 -0.01
CA GLN A 181 7.84 -11.27 0.26
C GLN A 181 7.66 -11.57 1.74
N ARG A 182 8.45 -10.95 2.61
CA ARG A 182 8.44 -11.20 4.07
C ARG A 182 7.43 -10.32 4.82
N PHE A 183 6.88 -9.33 4.17
CA PHE A 183 5.85 -8.47 4.74
C PHE A 183 4.46 -9.03 4.44
N LYS A 184 3.67 -9.35 5.46
CA LYS A 184 2.25 -9.66 5.30
C LYS A 184 1.46 -8.35 5.31
N LEU A 185 0.46 -8.21 4.43
CA LEU A 185 -0.37 -7.01 4.35
C LEU A 185 -1.81 -7.40 4.00
N GLY A 186 -2.73 -7.25 4.94
CA GLY A 186 -4.16 -7.50 4.78
C GLY A 186 -4.88 -6.39 4.02
N THR A 187 -6.12 -6.63 3.56
CA THR A 187 -7.00 -5.59 3.01
C THR A 187 -7.38 -4.58 4.09
N ALA A 188 -7.47 -3.30 3.73
CA ALA A 188 -7.67 -2.16 4.62
C ALA A 188 -6.63 -2.04 5.75
N ALA A 189 -5.49 -2.73 5.67
CA ALA A 189 -4.44 -2.62 6.67
C ALA A 189 -3.85 -1.22 6.70
N LEU A 190 -3.57 -0.75 7.92
CA LEU A 190 -2.84 0.47 8.22
C LEU A 190 -1.38 0.14 8.53
N CYS A 191 -0.46 0.85 7.88
CA CYS A 191 0.96 0.80 8.20
C CYS A 191 1.51 2.22 8.35
N VAL A 192 2.61 2.36 9.08
CA VAL A 192 3.31 3.64 9.27
C VAL A 192 4.79 3.44 9.08
N LEU A 193 5.33 4.17 8.15
CA LEU A 193 6.76 4.33 7.97
C LEU A 193 7.19 5.63 8.65
N SER A 194 8.28 5.59 9.36
CA SER A 194 8.78 6.69 10.18
C SER A 194 10.31 6.69 10.21
N TRP A 195 10.87 7.44 11.12
CA TRP A 195 12.30 7.55 11.34
C TRP A 195 12.62 7.24 12.79
N GLU A 196 13.67 6.47 12.99
CA GLU A 196 14.20 6.17 14.32
C GLU A 196 15.71 6.47 14.33
N TYR A 197 16.13 7.39 15.18
CA TYR A 197 17.53 7.87 15.25
C TYR A 197 18.11 8.33 13.92
N GLY A 198 17.28 8.93 13.05
CA GLY A 198 17.69 9.40 11.72
C GLY A 198 17.72 8.32 10.63
N ALA A 199 17.35 7.08 10.95
CA ALA A 199 17.24 5.98 9.98
C ALA A 199 15.78 5.68 9.63
N PRO A 200 15.48 5.25 8.38
CA PRO A 200 14.16 4.78 7.99
C PRO A 200 13.70 3.60 8.86
N ALA A 201 12.49 3.67 9.37
CA ALA A 201 11.92 2.67 10.26
C ALA A 201 10.48 2.31 9.88
N VAL A 202 10.01 1.18 10.39
CA VAL A 202 8.60 0.79 10.35
C VAL A 202 8.05 0.91 11.77
N GLU A 203 7.15 1.86 11.98
CA GLU A 203 6.52 2.10 13.28
C GLU A 203 5.33 1.19 13.51
N ILE A 204 4.48 1.02 12.47
CA ILE A 204 3.32 0.14 12.50
C ILE A 204 3.31 -0.67 11.19
N TRP A 205 3.04 -1.97 11.30
CA TRP A 205 2.88 -2.82 10.14
C TRP A 205 1.67 -3.74 10.24
N ASN A 206 0.81 -3.71 9.20
CA ASN A 206 -0.35 -4.57 9.05
C ASN A 206 -1.34 -4.49 10.24
N ASP A 207 -1.59 -3.29 10.74
CA ASP A 207 -2.58 -3.08 11.79
C ASP A 207 -3.99 -3.18 11.22
N LEU A 208 -4.74 -4.15 11.73
CA LEU A 208 -6.11 -4.49 11.38
C LEU A 208 -7.07 -4.33 12.58
N SER A 209 -6.62 -3.74 13.68
CA SER A 209 -7.39 -3.65 14.94
C SER A 209 -8.74 -2.93 14.78
N HIS A 210 -8.85 -2.03 13.80
CA HIS A 210 -10.11 -1.36 13.48
C HIS A 210 -11.16 -2.28 12.85
N LEU A 211 -10.77 -3.50 12.44
CA LEU A 211 -11.66 -4.50 11.84
C LEU A 211 -12.20 -5.53 12.84
N ASP A 212 -11.78 -5.48 14.12
CA ASP A 212 -12.17 -6.49 15.12
C ASP A 212 -13.68 -6.51 15.34
N GLY A 213 -14.37 -5.38 15.23
CA GLY A 213 -15.81 -5.28 15.32
C GLY A 213 -16.59 -5.83 14.11
N LEU A 214 -15.96 -5.93 12.94
CA LEU A 214 -16.59 -6.44 11.72
C LEU A 214 -16.63 -7.97 11.68
N LYS A 215 -15.67 -8.64 12.32
CA LYS A 215 -15.56 -10.11 12.35
C LYS A 215 -16.55 -10.80 13.28
N SER A 216 -17.26 -10.04 14.12
CA SER A 216 -18.18 -10.56 15.13
C SER A 216 -19.63 -10.70 14.64
N GLY A 217 -19.91 -10.49 13.36
CA GLY A 217 -21.26 -10.48 12.77
C GLY A 217 -21.62 -11.71 11.93
N HIS A 218 -20.85 -12.82 12.03
CA HIS A 218 -21.16 -14.09 11.32
C HIS A 218 -21.22 -15.26 12.28
#